data_202f8af0c6310e025a4a6955ad44f4cd
#
_entry.id   202f8af0c6310e025a4a6955ad44f4cd
#
_cell.length_a   1.000
_cell.length_b   1.000
_cell.length_c   1.000
_cell.angle_alpha   90.00
_cell.angle_beta   90.00
_cell.angle_gamma   90.00
#
_symmetry.space_group_name_H-M   'P 1'
#
loop_
_entity.id
_entity.type
_entity.pdbx_description
1 polymer ?
#
loop_
_entity_poly.entity_id
_entity_poly.type
_entity_poly.pdbx_seq_one_letter_code
_entity_poly.pdbx_strand_id
1 'polypeptide(L)'
;MAGVIAVMAGLSVRTAPTLVIFDFSTGSGTVTIPASPISAVIEVWGGGGGGGFGLEGVGDNGGGGGGAGGYSKTTIASLTGQGGKTILYTAGVGGTGSNTPDPGNTGGTSSVSSGTYTITPMIAFGGGGGTSDANTIQGQGGTASGGSDTNTTGTGGNFLTRAGAAATAGVAGLQGGAGGDGGLPTIGGDRGEPGLPGRVRFVFTI
;
A
#
# COMPACT_ATOMS: atom_id res chain seq x y z
N MET A 1 -61.50 -8.65 -38.23
CA MET A 1 -60.58 -9.38 -37.35
C MET A 1 -59.38 -8.52 -37.04
N ALA A 2 -59.27 -8.04 -35.82
CA ALA A 2 -58.15 -7.22 -35.40
C ALA A 2 -57.12 -8.15 -34.76
N GLY A 3 -55.93 -8.26 -35.40
CA GLY A 3 -54.83 -9.07 -34.89
C GLY A 3 -54.11 -8.32 -33.76
N VAL A 4 -54.02 -8.92 -32.56
CA VAL A 4 -53.25 -8.43 -31.42
C VAL A 4 -51.77 -8.80 -31.65
N ILE A 5 -50.92 -7.82 -31.89
CA ILE A 5 -49.47 -8.01 -31.91
C ILE A 5 -49.00 -7.97 -30.45
N ALA A 6 -48.67 -9.11 -29.89
CA ALA A 6 -47.97 -9.19 -28.59
C ALA A 6 -46.52 -8.81 -28.78
N VAL A 7 -46.14 -7.62 -28.32
CA VAL A 7 -44.73 -7.23 -28.19
C VAL A 7 -44.19 -7.92 -26.94
N MET A 8 -43.42 -8.99 -27.12
CA MET A 8 -42.60 -9.56 -26.04
C MET A 8 -41.46 -8.61 -25.75
N ALA A 9 -41.61 -7.79 -24.74
CA ALA A 9 -40.48 -7.06 -24.13
C ALA A 9 -39.52 -8.10 -23.53
N GLY A 10 -38.39 -8.33 -24.20
CA GLY A 10 -37.34 -9.21 -23.70
C GLY A 10 -36.85 -8.70 -22.35
N LEU A 11 -37.15 -9.43 -21.28
CA LEU A 11 -36.51 -9.18 -20.00
C LEU A 11 -34.99 -9.43 -20.18
N SER A 12 -34.20 -8.36 -20.26
CA SER A 12 -32.74 -8.45 -20.14
C SER A 12 -32.41 -8.75 -18.68
N VAL A 13 -32.06 -10.00 -18.40
CA VAL A 13 -31.49 -10.37 -17.10
C VAL A 13 -30.13 -9.69 -17.03
N ARG A 14 -30.01 -8.58 -16.29
CA ARG A 14 -28.72 -7.98 -15.96
C ARG A 14 -28.04 -8.90 -14.95
N THR A 15 -27.03 -9.67 -15.40
CA THR A 15 -26.11 -10.34 -14.47
C THR A 15 -25.36 -9.29 -13.69
N ALA A 16 -25.25 -9.46 -12.36
CA ALA A 16 -24.42 -8.58 -11.54
C ALA A 16 -22.96 -8.62 -12.06
N PRO A 17 -22.25 -7.48 -12.07
CA PRO A 17 -20.85 -7.45 -12.48
C PRO A 17 -20.02 -8.36 -11.58
N THR A 18 -19.12 -9.13 -12.18
CA THR A 18 -18.18 -9.98 -11.45
C THR A 18 -16.90 -9.22 -11.18
N LEU A 19 -16.33 -9.38 -9.97
CA LEU A 19 -15.04 -8.79 -9.60
C LEU A 19 -13.93 -9.83 -9.70
N VAL A 20 -12.83 -9.47 -10.37
CA VAL A 20 -11.58 -10.24 -10.38
C VAL A 20 -10.53 -9.42 -9.64
N ILE A 21 -9.98 -9.98 -8.56
CA ILE A 21 -9.07 -9.29 -7.65
C ILE A 21 -7.69 -9.95 -7.71
N PHE A 22 -6.65 -9.16 -7.94
CA PHE A 22 -5.25 -9.52 -7.74
C PHE A 22 -4.68 -8.67 -6.61
N ASP A 23 -3.92 -9.30 -5.73
CA ASP A 23 -3.42 -8.68 -4.50
C ASP A 23 -2.02 -9.19 -4.17
N PHE A 24 -1.05 -8.28 -4.11
CA PHE A 24 0.36 -8.60 -3.96
C PHE A 24 0.97 -7.78 -2.81
N SER A 25 1.60 -8.45 -1.84
CA SER A 25 2.29 -7.82 -0.72
C SER A 25 3.81 -7.89 -0.82
N THR A 26 4.35 -8.60 -1.81
CA THR A 26 5.81 -8.72 -2.04
C THR A 26 6.11 -9.03 -3.50
N GLY A 27 7.32 -8.68 -3.92
CA GLY A 27 7.84 -9.03 -5.24
C GLY A 27 7.34 -8.13 -6.37
N SER A 28 7.69 -8.51 -7.57
CA SER A 28 7.31 -7.83 -8.81
C SER A 28 6.82 -8.83 -9.84
N GLY A 29 6.01 -8.36 -10.75
CA GLY A 29 5.45 -9.22 -11.80
C GLY A 29 4.56 -8.47 -12.77
N THR A 30 3.72 -9.24 -13.43
CA THR A 30 2.81 -8.78 -14.48
C THR A 30 1.40 -9.27 -14.17
N VAL A 31 0.43 -8.35 -14.23
CA VAL A 31 -0.99 -8.69 -14.20
C VAL A 31 -1.54 -8.64 -15.61
N THR A 32 -2.21 -9.71 -16.03
CA THR A 32 -2.96 -9.73 -17.30
C THR A 32 -4.39 -9.26 -17.05
N ILE A 33 -4.84 -8.28 -17.80
CA ILE A 33 -6.22 -7.77 -17.75
C ILE A 33 -7.16 -8.91 -18.15
N PRO A 34 -8.18 -9.27 -17.33
CA PRO A 34 -9.11 -10.34 -17.62
C PRO A 34 -9.81 -10.18 -18.99
N ALA A 35 -10.40 -11.24 -19.50
CA ALA A 35 -11.25 -11.15 -20.68
C ALA A 35 -12.52 -10.34 -20.38
N SER A 36 -12.98 -9.56 -21.36
CA SER A 36 -14.20 -8.72 -21.25
C SER A 36 -14.22 -7.74 -20.08
N PRO A 37 -13.12 -6.98 -19.85
CA PRO A 37 -13.02 -6.06 -18.74
C PRO A 37 -13.89 -4.82 -18.99
N ILE A 38 -14.59 -4.36 -17.96
CA ILE A 38 -15.40 -3.12 -17.99
C ILE A 38 -14.57 -1.97 -17.43
N SER A 39 -14.04 -2.14 -16.21
CA SER A 39 -13.30 -1.10 -15.47
C SER A 39 -12.28 -1.73 -14.52
N ALA A 40 -11.43 -0.92 -13.92
CA ALA A 40 -10.54 -1.35 -12.85
C ALA A 40 -10.34 -0.26 -11.81
N VAL A 41 -10.08 -0.68 -10.57
CA VAL A 41 -9.48 0.14 -9.51
C VAL A 41 -8.10 -0.43 -9.22
N ILE A 42 -7.09 0.42 -9.21
CA ILE A 42 -5.71 0.08 -8.89
C ILE A 42 -5.30 0.87 -7.66
N GLU A 43 -4.75 0.19 -6.68
CA GLU A 43 -4.30 0.75 -5.41
C GLU A 43 -2.87 0.30 -5.13
N VAL A 44 -2.02 1.24 -4.68
CA VAL A 44 -0.59 1.01 -4.41
C VAL A 44 -0.24 1.60 -3.05
N TRP A 45 0.33 0.80 -2.16
CA TRP A 45 0.85 1.21 -0.85
C TRP A 45 2.35 0.95 -0.79
N GLY A 46 3.14 1.92 -0.39
CA GLY A 46 4.57 1.73 -0.06
C GLY A 46 4.74 0.88 1.20
N GLY A 47 5.89 0.28 1.40
CA GLY A 47 6.23 -0.44 2.62
C GLY A 47 6.38 0.52 3.81
N GLY A 48 6.02 0.09 5.02
CA GLY A 48 6.30 0.85 6.25
C GLY A 48 7.78 0.78 6.63
N GLY A 49 8.29 1.81 7.28
CA GLY A 49 9.63 1.80 7.88
C GLY A 49 9.70 0.93 9.14
N GLY A 50 10.85 0.39 9.46
CA GLY A 50 11.08 -0.31 10.71
C GLY A 50 11.27 0.63 11.89
N GLY A 51 10.98 0.18 13.12
CA GLY A 51 11.26 0.91 14.34
C GLY A 51 12.75 0.95 14.67
N GLY A 52 13.18 1.99 15.39
CA GLY A 52 14.54 2.14 15.90
C GLY A 52 14.77 1.29 17.16
N PHE A 53 16.02 1.05 17.51
CA PHE A 53 16.43 0.37 18.73
C PHE A 53 16.22 1.25 19.97
N GLY A 54 15.68 0.68 21.05
CA GLY A 54 15.59 1.36 22.35
C GLY A 54 16.91 1.25 23.12
N LEU A 55 17.53 2.40 23.45
CA LEU A 55 18.80 2.42 24.19
C LEU A 55 18.60 2.15 25.69
N GLU A 56 19.56 1.45 26.28
CA GLU A 56 19.67 1.31 27.73
C GLU A 56 20.12 2.66 28.36
N GLY A 57 19.45 3.12 29.38
CA GLY A 57 19.87 4.35 30.06
C GLY A 57 18.84 4.96 30.99
N VAL A 58 19.27 5.97 31.74
CA VAL A 58 18.42 6.72 32.65
C VAL A 58 17.61 7.72 31.85
N GLY A 59 16.33 7.48 31.71
CA GLY A 59 15.39 8.34 30.98
C GLY A 59 14.61 7.58 29.91
N ASP A 60 13.66 8.25 29.26
CA ASP A 60 12.77 7.67 28.24
C ASP A 60 13.45 7.49 26.87
N ASN A 61 14.60 6.81 26.81
CA ASN A 61 15.40 6.61 25.60
C ASN A 61 14.92 5.42 24.76
N GLY A 62 13.62 5.31 24.54
CA GLY A 62 13.07 4.32 23.61
C GLY A 62 13.35 4.66 22.16
N GLY A 63 13.39 3.65 21.29
CA GLY A 63 13.49 3.86 19.86
C GLY A 63 12.24 4.55 19.28
N GLY A 64 12.42 5.32 18.22
CA GLY A 64 11.32 5.93 17.49
C GLY A 64 10.56 4.92 16.64
N GLY A 65 9.26 5.12 16.45
CA GLY A 65 8.46 4.32 15.52
C GLY A 65 8.77 4.64 14.06
N GLY A 66 8.67 3.65 13.18
CA GLY A 66 8.79 3.82 11.73
C GLY A 66 7.60 4.56 11.12
N GLY A 67 7.81 5.23 9.99
CA GLY A 67 6.76 5.91 9.23
C GLY A 67 5.95 4.93 8.37
N ALA A 68 4.69 5.28 8.08
CA ALA A 68 3.87 4.55 7.12
C ALA A 68 4.30 4.83 5.68
N GLY A 69 4.10 3.86 4.78
CA GLY A 69 4.27 4.06 3.34
C GLY A 69 3.21 5.00 2.76
N GLY A 70 3.51 5.61 1.61
CA GLY A 70 2.55 6.41 0.84
C GLY A 70 1.45 5.55 0.22
N TYR A 71 0.37 6.19 -0.25
CA TYR A 71 -0.75 5.55 -0.90
C TYR A 71 -1.15 6.28 -2.18
N SER A 72 -1.35 5.50 -3.29
CA SER A 72 -1.81 6.01 -4.59
C SER A 72 -2.97 5.16 -5.11
N LYS A 73 -3.99 5.82 -5.70
CA LYS A 73 -5.16 5.16 -6.26
C LYS A 73 -5.53 5.72 -7.63
N THR A 74 -5.95 4.84 -8.53
CA THR A 74 -6.48 5.19 -9.85
C THR A 74 -7.71 4.33 -10.16
N THR A 75 -8.77 4.95 -10.67
CA THR A 75 -9.92 4.28 -11.27
C THR A 75 -9.85 4.40 -12.79
N ILE A 76 -9.82 3.28 -13.48
CA ILE A 76 -9.91 3.21 -14.94
C ILE A 76 -11.36 2.93 -15.28
N ALA A 77 -12.08 3.95 -15.74
CA ALA A 77 -13.52 3.88 -15.98
C ALA A 77 -13.93 2.97 -17.15
N SER A 78 -13.03 2.75 -18.12
CA SER A 78 -13.29 1.87 -19.26
C SER A 78 -12.05 1.09 -19.67
N LEU A 79 -12.18 -0.24 -19.70
CA LEU A 79 -11.19 -1.19 -20.19
C LEU A 79 -11.72 -2.02 -21.38
N THR A 80 -12.82 -1.61 -21.98
CA THR A 80 -13.41 -2.33 -23.11
C THR A 80 -12.38 -2.55 -24.24
N GLY A 81 -12.24 -3.79 -24.68
CA GLY A 81 -11.27 -4.19 -25.70
C GLY A 81 -9.81 -4.29 -25.22
N GLN A 82 -9.54 -4.17 -23.92
CA GLN A 82 -8.20 -4.23 -23.36
C GLN A 82 -7.84 -5.61 -22.75
N GLY A 83 -8.76 -6.58 -22.81
CA GLY A 83 -8.51 -7.94 -22.31
C GLY A 83 -7.26 -8.57 -22.91
N GLY A 84 -6.50 -9.29 -22.11
CA GLY A 84 -5.23 -9.91 -22.48
C GLY A 84 -4.02 -8.98 -22.45
N LYS A 85 -4.20 -7.67 -22.37
CA LYS A 85 -3.09 -6.73 -22.16
C LYS A 85 -2.54 -6.84 -20.74
N THR A 86 -1.32 -6.34 -20.53
CA THR A 86 -0.58 -6.50 -19.27
C THR A 86 -0.25 -5.17 -18.61
N ILE A 87 -0.18 -5.20 -17.27
CA ILE A 87 0.28 -4.11 -16.40
C ILE A 87 1.38 -4.68 -15.52
N LEU A 88 2.47 -3.92 -15.34
CA LEU A 88 3.59 -4.31 -14.47
C LEU A 88 3.37 -3.77 -13.05
N TYR A 89 3.80 -4.54 -12.05
CA TYR A 89 3.76 -4.12 -10.66
C TYR A 89 5.03 -4.47 -9.90
N THR A 90 5.29 -3.74 -8.83
CA THR A 90 6.26 -4.05 -7.78
C THR A 90 5.62 -3.74 -6.44
N ALA A 91 5.63 -4.69 -5.50
CA ALA A 91 5.23 -4.48 -4.11
C ALA A 91 6.49 -4.38 -3.25
N GLY A 92 6.65 -3.27 -2.55
CA GLY A 92 7.82 -3.00 -1.71
C GLY A 92 7.78 -3.83 -0.43
N VAL A 93 8.95 -4.17 0.09
CA VAL A 93 9.08 -4.84 1.40
C VAL A 93 8.90 -3.85 2.55
N GLY A 94 8.56 -4.32 3.74
CA GLY A 94 8.65 -3.52 4.97
C GLY A 94 10.12 -3.27 5.34
N GLY A 95 10.40 -2.14 5.97
CA GLY A 95 11.70 -1.87 6.58
C GLY A 95 11.94 -2.78 7.78
N THR A 96 13.14 -3.30 7.94
CA THR A 96 13.50 -4.07 9.13
C THR A 96 13.65 -3.15 10.34
N GLY A 97 13.14 -3.56 11.48
CA GLY A 97 13.43 -2.92 12.75
C GLY A 97 14.91 -3.11 13.13
N SER A 98 15.45 -2.19 13.92
CA SER A 98 16.83 -2.31 14.37
C SER A 98 16.96 -3.20 15.60
N ASN A 99 18.02 -4.01 15.65
CA ASN A 99 18.44 -4.84 16.78
C ASN A 99 19.79 -4.42 17.36
N THR A 100 20.31 -3.30 16.92
CA THR A 100 21.52 -2.60 17.41
C THR A 100 21.18 -1.14 17.63
N PRO A 101 22.01 -0.33 18.32
CA PRO A 101 21.80 1.10 18.53
C PRO A 101 21.81 1.93 17.23
N ASP A 102 21.06 1.48 16.23
CA ASP A 102 20.93 2.09 14.92
C ASP A 102 19.44 2.40 14.61
N PRO A 103 19.17 3.29 13.67
CA PRO A 103 17.82 3.47 13.12
C PRO A 103 17.26 2.20 12.50
N GLY A 104 15.94 2.05 12.49
CA GLY A 104 15.26 1.10 11.64
C GLY A 104 15.44 1.44 10.15
N ASN A 105 15.24 0.47 9.28
CA ASN A 105 15.37 0.66 7.84
C ASN A 105 14.11 1.28 7.22
N THR A 106 14.30 2.01 6.13
CA THR A 106 13.21 2.53 5.31
C THR A 106 12.46 1.38 4.62
N GLY A 107 11.15 1.48 4.51
CA GLY A 107 10.32 0.57 3.74
C GLY A 107 10.58 0.67 2.23
N GLY A 108 10.26 -0.39 1.50
CA GLY A 108 10.42 -0.46 0.05
C GLY A 108 9.34 0.32 -0.70
N THR A 109 9.69 0.80 -1.88
CA THR A 109 8.75 1.46 -2.80
C THR A 109 7.89 0.42 -3.52
N SER A 110 6.58 0.68 -3.61
CA SER A 110 5.66 -0.04 -4.48
C SER A 110 5.33 0.78 -5.72
N SER A 111 5.07 0.13 -6.84
CA SER A 111 4.74 0.82 -8.08
C SER A 111 3.88 -0.01 -9.02
N VAL A 112 3.18 0.70 -9.90
CA VAL A 112 2.49 0.15 -11.07
C VAL A 112 2.93 0.94 -12.30
N SER A 113 3.18 0.24 -13.40
CA SER A 113 3.62 0.87 -14.64
C SER A 113 3.07 0.14 -15.87
N SER A 114 3.24 0.75 -17.04
CA SER A 114 2.81 0.19 -18.31
C SER A 114 3.48 -1.15 -18.60
N GLY A 115 2.67 -2.11 -19.02
CA GLY A 115 3.10 -3.28 -19.77
C GLY A 115 2.69 -3.10 -21.23
N THR A 116 1.85 -3.98 -21.77
CA THR A 116 1.21 -3.79 -23.08
C THR A 116 -0.03 -2.88 -23.01
N TYR A 117 -0.57 -2.66 -21.81
CA TYR A 117 -1.54 -1.60 -21.53
C TYR A 117 -0.81 -0.37 -21.01
N THR A 118 -1.08 0.81 -21.62
CA THR A 118 -0.47 2.07 -21.21
C THR A 118 -1.22 2.66 -20.01
N ILE A 119 -0.51 2.95 -18.94
CA ILE A 119 -1.03 3.60 -17.72
C ILE A 119 -0.06 4.68 -17.26
N THR A 120 -0.56 5.76 -16.67
CA THR A 120 0.31 6.68 -15.92
C THR A 120 0.97 5.93 -14.77
N PRO A 121 2.30 5.93 -14.67
CA PRO A 121 2.99 5.24 -13.58
C PRO A 121 2.52 5.74 -12.21
N MET A 122 2.19 4.80 -11.34
CA MET A 122 1.83 5.06 -9.94
C MET A 122 2.99 4.62 -9.06
N ILE A 123 3.38 5.46 -8.11
CA ILE A 123 4.49 5.19 -7.19
C ILE A 123 4.04 5.54 -5.78
N ALA A 124 4.27 4.63 -4.85
CA ALA A 124 4.09 4.83 -3.42
C ALA A 124 5.41 4.49 -2.72
N PHE A 125 6.09 5.51 -2.20
CA PHE A 125 7.38 5.36 -1.51
C PHE A 125 7.17 4.75 -0.13
N GLY A 126 8.16 4.02 0.35
CA GLY A 126 8.16 3.48 1.69
C GLY A 126 8.28 4.56 2.75
N GLY A 127 7.83 4.27 3.96
CA GLY A 127 8.02 5.11 5.15
C GLY A 127 9.47 5.01 5.65
N GLY A 128 9.97 6.08 6.24
CA GLY A 128 11.30 6.13 6.86
C GLY A 128 11.39 5.27 8.11
N GLY A 129 12.57 4.75 8.43
CA GLY A 129 12.84 4.05 9.68
C GLY A 129 12.82 5.00 10.89
N GLY A 130 12.43 4.48 12.05
CA GLY A 130 12.53 5.19 13.34
C GLY A 130 13.99 5.28 13.81
N THR A 131 14.34 6.33 14.58
CA THR A 131 15.69 6.50 15.12
C THR A 131 15.90 5.68 16.39
N SER A 132 17.15 5.34 16.68
CA SER A 132 17.56 4.71 17.95
C SER A 132 17.73 5.70 19.10
N ASP A 133 17.65 7.00 18.84
CA ASP A 133 17.98 8.05 19.78
C ASP A 133 16.72 8.83 20.21
N ALA A 134 16.59 9.05 21.51
CA ALA A 134 15.48 9.74 22.16
C ALA A 134 15.22 11.16 21.61
N ASN A 135 16.11 11.68 20.84
CA ASN A 135 16.11 13.12 20.67
C ASN A 135 15.55 13.63 19.36
N THR A 136 15.20 12.84 18.31
CA THR A 136 14.99 13.71 17.19
C THR A 136 14.14 13.25 16.02
N ILE A 137 14.18 12.06 15.52
CA ILE A 137 13.52 11.88 14.22
C ILE A 137 12.68 10.62 14.18
N GLN A 138 11.40 10.84 14.16
CA GLN A 138 10.40 9.83 13.83
C GLN A 138 10.61 9.40 12.37
N GLY A 139 10.34 8.15 12.06
CA GLY A 139 10.27 7.71 10.67
C GLY A 139 9.25 8.57 9.92
N GLN A 140 9.67 9.24 8.87
CA GLN A 140 8.76 10.05 8.06
C GLN A 140 7.85 9.18 7.20
N GLY A 141 6.63 9.65 6.94
CA GLY A 141 5.72 9.00 6.01
C GLY A 141 6.25 9.03 4.58
N GLY A 142 6.08 7.93 3.84
CA GLY A 142 6.40 7.86 2.42
C GLY A 142 5.43 8.71 1.59
N THR A 143 5.92 9.34 0.53
CA THR A 143 5.08 10.09 -0.42
C THR A 143 4.49 9.17 -1.49
N ALA A 144 3.52 9.68 -2.27
CA ALA A 144 2.96 8.95 -3.41
C ALA A 144 2.66 9.88 -4.58
N SER A 145 2.59 9.33 -5.79
CA SER A 145 2.29 10.06 -7.02
C SER A 145 1.66 9.15 -8.09
N GLY A 146 1.11 9.75 -9.14
CA GLY A 146 0.61 9.09 -10.35
C GLY A 146 -0.83 8.57 -10.25
N GLY A 147 -1.43 8.52 -9.08
CA GLY A 147 -2.85 8.20 -8.93
C GLY A 147 -3.73 9.34 -9.43
N SER A 148 -4.74 9.03 -10.27
CA SER A 148 -5.70 10.02 -10.75
C SER A 148 -6.74 10.41 -9.70
N ASP A 149 -7.04 9.49 -8.77
CA ASP A 149 -8.07 9.69 -7.77
C ASP A 149 -7.49 10.25 -6.46
N THR A 150 -6.39 9.66 -6.01
CA THR A 150 -5.80 10.00 -4.71
C THR A 150 -4.31 9.70 -4.70
N ASN A 151 -3.53 10.62 -4.11
CA ASN A 151 -2.15 10.41 -3.70
C ASN A 151 -2.00 10.95 -2.28
N THR A 152 -1.69 10.10 -1.33
CA THR A 152 -1.61 10.45 0.10
C THR A 152 -0.22 10.11 0.64
N THR A 153 0.38 11.07 1.34
CA THR A 153 1.60 10.83 2.11
C THR A 153 1.26 10.01 3.35
N GLY A 154 2.06 9.01 3.65
CA GLY A 154 1.96 8.24 4.89
C GLY A 154 2.16 9.14 6.12
N THR A 155 1.65 8.70 7.26
CA THR A 155 1.90 9.37 8.54
C THR A 155 3.31 9.07 9.04
N GLY A 156 3.93 10.02 9.74
CA GLY A 156 5.17 9.76 10.47
C GLY A 156 4.95 8.87 11.69
N GLY A 157 5.95 8.10 12.10
CA GLY A 157 5.95 7.35 13.35
C GLY A 157 5.80 8.27 14.58
N ASN A 158 5.52 7.71 15.74
CA ASN A 158 5.39 8.47 16.97
C ASN A 158 6.58 8.19 17.92
N PHE A 159 7.20 9.24 18.41
CA PHE A 159 8.28 9.15 19.36
C PHE A 159 7.78 8.98 20.80
N LEU A 160 6.79 9.78 21.22
CA LEU A 160 6.31 9.78 22.62
C LEU A 160 5.65 8.46 23.04
N THR A 161 4.98 7.81 22.13
CA THR A 161 4.33 6.52 22.37
C THR A 161 5.14 5.34 21.84
N ARG A 162 6.26 5.59 21.14
CA ARG A 162 7.07 4.56 20.45
C ARG A 162 6.29 3.75 19.44
N ALA A 163 5.07 4.12 19.18
CA ALA A 163 4.20 3.44 18.25
C ALA A 163 4.64 3.69 16.79
N GLY A 164 4.65 2.66 16.00
CA GLY A 164 4.75 2.76 14.54
C GLY A 164 3.59 3.56 13.98
N ALA A 165 3.77 4.17 12.82
CA ALA A 165 2.71 4.87 12.14
C ALA A 165 1.61 3.91 11.68
N ALA A 166 0.37 4.29 11.88
CA ALA A 166 -0.77 3.55 11.32
C ALA A 166 -0.66 3.50 9.78
N ALA A 167 -1.12 2.41 9.17
CA ALA A 167 -1.15 2.27 7.73
C ALA A 167 -1.91 3.43 7.08
N THR A 168 -1.41 3.89 5.94
CA THR A 168 -2.10 4.90 5.14
C THR A 168 -3.43 4.35 4.63
N ALA A 169 -4.48 5.16 4.75
CA ALA A 169 -5.84 4.74 4.43
C ALA A 169 -5.98 4.29 2.96
N GLY A 170 -6.50 3.11 2.77
CA GLY A 170 -7.02 2.56 1.53
C GLY A 170 -8.45 2.06 1.76
N VAL A 171 -8.90 1.10 0.98
CA VAL A 171 -10.21 0.46 1.22
C VAL A 171 -10.22 -0.20 2.59
N ALA A 172 -11.30 0.01 3.36
CA ALA A 172 -11.47 -0.51 4.72
C ALA A 172 -11.08 -2.00 4.84
N GLY A 173 -10.20 -2.32 5.78
CA GLY A 173 -9.70 -3.68 6.02
C GLY A 173 -8.47 -4.10 5.20
N LEU A 174 -7.95 -3.24 4.32
CA LEU A 174 -6.78 -3.52 3.49
C LEU A 174 -5.65 -2.54 3.84
N GLN A 175 -4.88 -2.87 4.83
CA GLN A 175 -3.75 -2.06 5.28
C GLN A 175 -2.44 -2.64 4.73
N GLY A 176 -1.68 -1.84 3.98
CA GLY A 176 -0.30 -2.11 3.60
C GLY A 176 0.59 -1.00 4.14
N GLY A 177 1.84 -1.30 4.43
CA GLY A 177 2.83 -0.29 4.72
C GLY A 177 2.73 0.42 6.06
N ALA A 178 2.12 -0.17 7.09
CA ALA A 178 2.25 0.37 8.45
C ALA A 178 3.70 0.34 8.93
N GLY A 179 4.12 1.40 9.65
CA GLY A 179 5.43 1.45 10.28
C GLY A 179 5.56 0.47 11.45
N GLY A 180 6.77 0.02 11.75
CA GLY A 180 7.07 -0.82 12.92
C GLY A 180 7.25 -0.01 14.19
N ASP A 181 6.92 -0.59 15.33
CA ASP A 181 7.09 0.04 16.64
C ASP A 181 8.58 0.17 17.01
N GLY A 182 8.92 1.22 17.73
CA GLY A 182 10.26 1.40 18.31
C GLY A 182 10.49 0.51 19.52
N GLY A 183 11.75 0.12 19.76
CA GLY A 183 12.14 -0.66 20.93
C GLY A 183 11.94 0.09 22.24
N LEU A 184 11.61 -0.65 23.32
CA LEU A 184 11.47 -0.11 24.67
C LEU A 184 12.84 0.15 25.31
N PRO A 185 12.99 1.11 26.25
CA PRO A 185 14.24 1.33 27.01
C PRO A 185 14.31 0.31 28.15
N THR A 186 14.67 -0.92 27.83
CA THR A 186 14.86 -2.00 28.81
C THR A 186 16.35 -2.16 29.17
N ILE A 187 16.65 -2.88 30.27
CA ILE A 187 18.03 -3.25 30.60
C ILE A 187 18.59 -4.15 29.49
N GLY A 188 19.60 -3.66 28.77
CA GLY A 188 20.17 -4.31 27.58
C GLY A 188 19.60 -3.82 26.25
N GLY A 189 18.71 -2.82 26.29
CA GLY A 189 18.02 -2.28 25.11
C GLY A 189 16.95 -3.23 24.57
N ASP A 190 16.13 -2.75 23.68
CA ASP A 190 15.10 -3.55 23.02
C ASP A 190 15.05 -3.28 21.51
N ARG A 191 14.60 -4.27 20.76
CA ARG A 191 14.58 -4.22 19.30
C ARG A 191 13.41 -3.40 18.80
N GLY A 192 13.62 -2.65 17.73
CA GLY A 192 12.53 -2.09 16.96
C GLY A 192 11.83 -3.18 16.14
N GLU A 193 10.55 -3.03 15.96
CA GLU A 193 9.74 -3.95 15.15
C GLU A 193 9.87 -3.63 13.64
N PRO A 194 9.74 -4.63 12.76
CA PRO A 194 9.70 -4.37 11.32
C PRO A 194 8.41 -3.66 10.91
N GLY A 195 8.50 -2.81 9.90
CA GLY A 195 7.32 -2.27 9.22
C GLY A 195 6.63 -3.33 8.36
N LEU A 196 5.34 -3.12 8.09
CA LEU A 196 4.58 -4.00 7.20
C LEU A 196 5.00 -3.80 5.73
N PRO A 197 4.92 -4.86 4.90
CA PRO A 197 5.19 -4.73 3.48
C PRO A 197 4.20 -3.77 2.81
N GLY A 198 4.62 -3.20 1.71
CA GLY A 198 3.77 -2.50 0.78
C GLY A 198 2.78 -3.46 0.11
N ARG A 199 1.90 -2.89 -0.72
CA ARG A 199 0.86 -3.65 -1.38
C ARG A 199 0.54 -3.08 -2.74
N VAL A 200 0.20 -3.94 -3.68
CA VAL A 200 -0.41 -3.55 -4.96
C VAL A 200 -1.66 -4.37 -5.17
N ARG A 201 -2.78 -3.70 -5.41
CA ARG A 201 -4.07 -4.34 -5.61
C ARG A 201 -4.73 -3.87 -6.89
N PHE A 202 -5.26 -4.83 -7.64
CA PHE A 202 -6.07 -4.61 -8.83
C PHE A 202 -7.46 -5.20 -8.60
N VAL A 203 -8.50 -4.44 -8.84
CA VAL A 203 -9.89 -4.89 -8.80
C VAL A 203 -10.50 -4.60 -10.16
N PHE A 204 -10.66 -5.65 -10.97
CA PHE A 204 -11.32 -5.57 -12.28
C PHE A 204 -12.80 -5.89 -12.13
N THR A 205 -13.64 -5.09 -12.80
CA THR A 205 -15.06 -5.39 -13.02
C THR A 205 -15.20 -6.01 -14.41
N ILE A 206 -15.84 -7.18 -14.52
CA ILE A 206 -16.09 -7.90 -15.77
C ILE A 206 -17.57 -8.24 -15.92
#